data_78a0211c8fbe4d8321d884353cf0990b
#
_entry.id   78a0211c8fbe4d8321d884353cf0990b
#
_cell.length_a   1.000
_cell.length_b   1.000
_cell.length_c   1.000
_cell.angle_alpha   90.00
_cell.angle_beta   90.00
_cell.angle_gamma   90.00
#
_symmetry.space_group_name_H-M   'P 1'
#
loop_
_entity.id
_entity.type
_entity.pdbx_description
1 polymer ?
#
loop_
_entity_poly.entity_id
_entity_poly.type
_entity_poly.pdbx_seq_one_letter_code
_entity_poly.pdbx_strand_id
1 'polypeptide(L)'
;MSKAFKIASFTIEMLFSLVFLIFTIMFIVASIHNIKMTEEIKEFINSATFEEQDGDIFYYVVETDKLDTPSIQKTNLNPILGDTGDIFLMPQSRMDYVPLFAEFVSFLFGGHAGIVTENGNRIVEAMGGSASEGYVYNYSTDLYSEERTVVGMRVNASFEEREQAALNAESLVGKLYNYLFIFNTKNAYYCTDLCSRVYGKDFGMKYDIDTNDFHVSLQDLFRSKDTYITFVKYKIGNQTHIYYLKNVN
;
A
#
# COMPACT_ATOMS: atom_id res chain seq x y z
N MET A 1 20.63 -49.34 10.23
CA MET A 1 20.25 -47.96 10.55
C MET A 1 19.80 -47.90 11.99
N SER A 2 20.42 -47.11 12.84
CA SER A 2 20.12 -47.05 14.29
C SER A 2 18.73 -46.47 14.56
N LYS A 3 18.14 -46.82 15.71
CA LYS A 3 16.83 -46.28 16.12
C LYS A 3 16.87 -44.73 16.22
N ALA A 4 17.99 -44.19 16.66
CA ALA A 4 18.21 -42.74 16.72
C ALA A 4 18.18 -42.06 15.35
N PHE A 5 18.77 -42.70 14.32
CA PHE A 5 18.74 -42.17 12.95
C PHE A 5 17.32 -42.14 12.37
N LYS A 6 16.50 -43.17 12.61
CA LYS A 6 15.08 -43.20 12.17
C LYS A 6 14.26 -42.12 12.83
N ILE A 7 14.46 -41.88 14.11
CA ILE A 7 13.77 -40.81 14.84
C ILE A 7 14.18 -39.43 14.30
N ALA A 8 15.47 -39.20 14.10
CA ALA A 8 15.97 -37.95 13.53
C ALA A 8 15.41 -37.69 12.13
N SER A 9 15.43 -38.71 11.22
CA SER A 9 14.83 -38.58 9.89
C SER A 9 13.35 -38.23 9.94
N PHE A 10 12.56 -38.91 10.77
CA PHE A 10 11.14 -38.65 10.94
C PHE A 10 10.87 -37.25 11.45
N THR A 11 11.67 -36.77 12.43
CA THR A 11 11.53 -35.41 12.97
C THR A 11 11.82 -34.35 11.90
N ILE A 12 12.85 -34.56 11.08
CA ILE A 12 13.20 -33.65 9.97
C ILE A 12 12.08 -33.64 8.92
N GLU A 13 11.56 -34.80 8.55
CA GLU A 13 10.46 -34.91 7.59
C GLU A 13 9.19 -34.20 8.10
N MET A 14 8.86 -34.37 9.38
CA MET A 14 7.75 -33.65 10.03
C MET A 14 7.95 -32.12 10.00
N LEU A 15 9.16 -31.64 10.32
CA LEU A 15 9.47 -30.21 10.27
C LEU A 15 9.33 -29.65 8.85
N PHE A 16 9.88 -30.33 7.84
CA PHE A 16 9.72 -29.93 6.45
C PHE A 16 8.25 -29.91 6.02
N SER A 17 7.47 -30.95 6.38
CA SER A 17 6.05 -31.01 6.07
C SER A 17 5.26 -29.88 6.74
N LEU A 18 5.58 -29.54 7.98
CA LEU A 18 4.95 -28.41 8.71
C LEU A 18 5.28 -27.08 8.03
N VAL A 19 6.56 -26.83 7.70
CA VAL A 19 6.99 -25.62 7.02
C VAL A 19 6.30 -25.50 5.66
N PHE A 20 6.26 -26.58 4.88
CA PHE A 20 5.57 -26.61 3.58
C PHE A 20 4.08 -26.31 3.73
N LEU A 21 3.42 -26.88 4.74
CA LEU A 21 2.00 -26.61 5.04
C LEU A 21 1.76 -25.13 5.34
N ILE A 22 2.61 -24.53 6.19
CA ILE A 22 2.52 -23.09 6.53
C ILE A 22 2.65 -22.23 5.26
N PHE A 23 3.67 -22.49 4.42
CA PHE A 23 3.84 -21.76 3.17
C PHE A 23 2.64 -21.93 2.22
N THR A 24 2.07 -23.13 2.14
CA THR A 24 0.89 -23.42 1.31
C THR A 24 -0.32 -22.59 1.81
N ILE A 25 -0.55 -22.55 3.12
CA ILE A 25 -1.63 -21.75 3.71
C ILE A 25 -1.41 -20.26 3.43
N MET A 26 -0.20 -19.75 3.65
CA MET A 26 0.14 -18.35 3.37
C MET A 26 -0.12 -18.01 1.90
N PHE A 27 0.29 -18.88 0.97
CA PHE A 27 0.06 -18.70 -0.46
C PHE A 27 -1.42 -18.65 -0.82
N ILE A 28 -2.23 -19.56 -0.27
CA ILE A 28 -3.68 -19.59 -0.51
C ILE A 28 -4.33 -18.31 0.03
N VAL A 29 -4.00 -17.90 1.25
CA VAL A 29 -4.56 -16.68 1.86
C VAL A 29 -4.17 -15.44 1.05
N ALA A 30 -2.90 -15.30 0.67
CA ALA A 30 -2.45 -14.19 -0.16
C ALA A 30 -3.14 -14.18 -1.54
N SER A 31 -3.36 -15.37 -2.16
CA SER A 31 -4.09 -15.47 -3.42
C SER A 31 -5.52 -14.96 -3.30
N ILE A 32 -6.23 -15.35 -2.25
CA ILE A 32 -7.61 -14.88 -2.00
C ILE A 32 -7.64 -13.37 -1.81
N HIS A 33 -6.69 -12.82 -1.05
CA HIS A 33 -6.62 -11.38 -0.79
C HIS A 33 -6.28 -10.59 -2.06
N ASN A 34 -5.35 -11.07 -2.88
CA ASN A 34 -4.99 -10.44 -4.15
C ASN A 34 -6.16 -10.45 -5.15
N ILE A 35 -6.94 -11.54 -5.20
CA ILE A 35 -8.16 -11.62 -6.02
C ILE A 35 -9.15 -10.56 -5.55
N LYS A 36 -9.46 -10.47 -4.26
CA LYS A 36 -10.39 -9.47 -3.71
C LYS A 36 -9.95 -8.04 -3.98
N MET A 37 -8.68 -7.71 -3.73
CA MET A 37 -8.12 -6.40 -4.05
C MET A 37 -8.31 -6.07 -5.53
N THR A 38 -8.05 -7.03 -6.42
CA THR A 38 -8.23 -6.84 -7.87
C THR A 38 -9.70 -6.63 -8.24
N GLU A 39 -10.62 -7.34 -7.59
CA GLU A 39 -12.07 -7.19 -7.80
C GLU A 39 -12.54 -5.81 -7.34
N GLU A 40 -12.14 -5.34 -6.16
CA GLU A 40 -12.49 -4.01 -5.65
C GLU A 40 -11.99 -2.88 -6.57
N ILE A 41 -10.74 -2.99 -7.06
CA ILE A 41 -10.22 -2.03 -8.05
C ILE A 41 -11.05 -2.07 -9.34
N LYS A 42 -11.41 -3.26 -9.84
CA LYS A 42 -12.25 -3.40 -11.04
C LYS A 42 -13.66 -2.84 -10.84
N GLU A 43 -14.27 -3.08 -9.68
CA GLU A 43 -15.58 -2.54 -9.35
C GLU A 43 -15.53 -1.00 -9.32
N PHE A 44 -14.52 -0.41 -8.72
CA PHE A 44 -14.30 1.03 -8.74
C PHE A 44 -14.17 1.57 -10.17
N ILE A 45 -13.34 0.96 -11.00
CA ILE A 45 -13.17 1.33 -12.41
C ILE A 45 -14.49 1.20 -13.20
N ASN A 46 -15.22 0.10 -13.00
CA ASN A 46 -16.47 -0.17 -13.73
C ASN A 46 -17.62 0.75 -13.31
N SER A 47 -17.57 1.32 -12.12
CA SER A 47 -18.57 2.28 -11.64
C SER A 47 -18.36 3.70 -12.18
N ALA A 48 -17.21 3.95 -12.82
CA ALA A 48 -16.85 5.28 -13.30
C ALA A 48 -17.45 5.59 -14.67
N THR A 49 -17.79 6.85 -14.89
CA THR A 49 -18.21 7.39 -16.18
C THR A 49 -17.12 8.28 -16.78
N PHE A 50 -16.96 8.23 -18.10
CA PHE A 50 -16.01 9.10 -18.78
C PHE A 50 -16.40 10.58 -18.58
N GLU A 51 -15.44 11.40 -18.18
CA GLU A 51 -15.64 12.84 -17.97
C GLU A 51 -15.01 13.65 -19.10
N GLU A 52 -13.70 13.54 -19.29
CA GLU A 52 -12.97 14.31 -20.30
C GLU A 52 -11.62 13.68 -20.64
N GLN A 53 -10.99 14.19 -21.69
CA GLN A 53 -9.63 13.86 -22.09
C GLN A 53 -8.81 15.15 -22.20
N ASP A 54 -7.61 15.15 -21.61
CA ASP A 54 -6.61 16.20 -21.73
C ASP A 54 -5.29 15.58 -22.22
N GLY A 55 -4.94 15.81 -23.48
CA GLY A 55 -3.81 15.17 -24.13
C GLY A 55 -3.90 13.64 -24.08
N ASP A 56 -2.91 13.00 -23.47
CA ASP A 56 -2.85 11.55 -23.26
C ASP A 56 -3.47 11.09 -21.94
N ILE A 57 -4.14 12.00 -21.20
CA ILE A 57 -4.78 11.69 -19.92
C ILE A 57 -6.30 11.62 -20.10
N PHE A 58 -6.88 10.51 -19.67
CA PHE A 58 -8.31 10.22 -19.70
C PHE A 58 -8.86 10.22 -18.28
N TYR A 59 -9.86 11.05 -18.00
CA TYR A 59 -10.50 11.20 -16.70
C TYR A 59 -11.86 10.50 -16.67
N TYR A 60 -12.10 9.75 -15.60
CA TYR A 60 -13.35 9.03 -15.34
C TYR A 60 -13.78 9.29 -13.90
N VAL A 61 -15.04 9.64 -13.72
CA VAL A 61 -15.61 10.04 -12.42
C VAL A 61 -16.45 8.93 -11.82
N VAL A 62 -16.22 8.68 -10.54
CA VAL A 62 -17.13 7.95 -9.66
C VAL A 62 -17.78 8.97 -8.72
N GLU A 63 -19.10 9.14 -8.83
CA GLU A 63 -19.84 10.08 -7.99
C GLU A 63 -19.95 9.59 -6.55
N THR A 64 -19.79 10.50 -5.59
CA THR A 64 -19.87 10.22 -4.16
C THR A 64 -20.35 11.43 -3.36
N ASP A 65 -20.77 11.22 -2.12
CA ASP A 65 -21.04 12.25 -1.12
C ASP A 65 -20.03 12.21 0.06
N LYS A 66 -18.98 11.40 -0.06
CA LYS A 66 -18.08 11.07 1.06
C LYS A 66 -16.84 11.96 1.16
N LEU A 67 -16.53 12.73 0.13
CA LEU A 67 -15.29 13.51 0.12
C LEU A 67 -15.45 14.82 0.89
N ASP A 68 -14.57 15.06 1.83
CA ASP A 68 -14.36 16.35 2.48
C ASP A 68 -13.38 17.24 1.70
N THR A 69 -12.43 16.62 0.98
CA THR A 69 -11.46 17.28 0.11
C THR A 69 -11.34 16.54 -1.21
N PRO A 70 -10.94 17.21 -2.31
CA PRO A 70 -10.81 16.55 -3.62
C PRO A 70 -9.87 15.35 -3.58
N SER A 71 -10.20 14.31 -4.36
CA SER A 71 -9.34 13.14 -4.52
C SER A 71 -8.22 13.35 -5.54
N ILE A 72 -8.40 14.29 -6.47
CA ILE A 72 -7.38 14.77 -7.41
C ILE A 72 -7.56 16.27 -7.65
N GLN A 73 -6.49 16.92 -8.10
CA GLN A 73 -6.53 18.30 -8.57
C GLN A 73 -6.00 18.35 -10.01
N LYS A 74 -6.83 18.77 -10.95
CA LYS A 74 -6.45 18.93 -12.35
C LYS A 74 -5.61 20.19 -12.49
N THR A 75 -4.43 20.07 -13.10
CA THR A 75 -3.55 21.19 -13.38
C THR A 75 -3.23 21.23 -14.89
N ASN A 76 -2.65 22.33 -15.38
CA ASN A 76 -2.27 22.48 -16.78
C ASN A 76 -1.06 21.59 -17.20
N LEU A 77 -0.42 20.89 -16.27
CA LEU A 77 0.75 20.03 -16.54
C LEU A 77 0.39 18.57 -16.27
N ASN A 78 0.48 18.19 -15.00
CA ASN A 78 0.12 16.84 -14.53
C ASN A 78 -0.89 16.98 -13.39
N PRO A 79 -1.89 16.09 -13.29
CA PRO A 79 -2.81 16.12 -12.16
C PRO A 79 -2.07 15.83 -10.86
N ILE A 80 -2.37 16.58 -9.82
CA ILE A 80 -1.96 16.24 -8.46
C ILE A 80 -2.94 15.17 -7.98
N LEU A 81 -2.41 14.00 -7.63
CA LEU A 81 -3.17 12.85 -7.16
C LEU A 81 -3.21 12.84 -5.63
N GLY A 82 -4.38 12.52 -5.09
CA GLY A 82 -4.58 12.43 -3.64
C GLY A 82 -4.52 13.77 -2.92
N ASP A 83 -4.68 13.70 -1.61
CA ASP A 83 -4.62 14.82 -0.69
C ASP A 83 -3.79 14.43 0.56
N THR A 84 -3.50 15.38 1.43
CA THR A 84 -2.76 15.16 2.67
C THR A 84 -3.39 14.03 3.49
N GLY A 85 -2.55 13.06 3.86
CA GLY A 85 -2.94 11.87 4.59
C GLY A 85 -3.47 10.72 3.73
N ASP A 86 -3.71 10.91 2.43
CA ASP A 86 -4.06 9.79 1.56
C ASP A 86 -2.88 8.80 1.47
N ILE A 87 -3.19 7.52 1.27
CA ILE A 87 -2.20 6.46 1.14
C ILE A 87 -2.13 6.06 -0.33
N PHE A 88 -0.94 6.12 -0.93
CA PHE A 88 -0.71 5.58 -2.27
C PHE A 88 -0.28 4.13 -2.18
N LEU A 89 -0.93 3.30 -2.98
CA LEU A 89 -0.61 1.89 -3.12
C LEU A 89 -0.15 1.60 -4.55
N MET A 90 0.95 0.87 -4.68
CA MET A 90 1.51 0.41 -5.95
C MET A 90 1.53 -1.11 -5.98
N PRO A 91 0.43 -1.75 -6.38
CA PRO A 91 0.28 -3.20 -6.32
C PRO A 91 1.29 -3.98 -7.18
N GLN A 92 1.88 -3.32 -8.18
CA GLN A 92 2.82 -3.95 -9.12
C GLN A 92 4.29 -3.61 -8.81
N SER A 93 4.56 -2.83 -7.76
CA SER A 93 5.94 -2.55 -7.36
C SER A 93 6.60 -3.81 -6.82
N ARG A 94 7.85 -4.08 -7.25
CA ARG A 94 8.60 -5.27 -6.86
C ARG A 94 9.47 -4.98 -5.65
N MET A 95 9.64 -5.97 -4.79
CA MET A 95 10.61 -5.94 -3.69
C MET A 95 11.96 -6.50 -4.16
N ASP A 96 12.63 -5.78 -5.05
CA ASP A 96 13.86 -6.24 -5.74
C ASP A 96 15.07 -6.46 -4.82
N TYR A 97 15.01 -5.96 -3.57
CA TYR A 97 16.06 -6.14 -2.57
C TYR A 97 16.09 -7.55 -1.91
N VAL A 98 15.16 -8.43 -2.29
CA VAL A 98 15.16 -9.86 -1.87
C VAL A 98 15.28 -10.75 -3.12
N PRO A 99 16.44 -10.79 -3.78
CA PRO A 99 16.57 -11.26 -5.16
C PRO A 99 16.16 -12.74 -5.40
N LEU A 100 16.33 -13.61 -4.41
CA LEU A 100 15.97 -15.04 -4.55
C LEU A 100 14.47 -15.32 -4.37
N PHE A 101 13.74 -14.42 -3.69
CA PHE A 101 12.34 -14.61 -3.32
C PHE A 101 11.49 -13.39 -3.67
N ALA A 102 12.00 -12.43 -4.44
CA ALA A 102 11.34 -11.17 -4.75
C ALA A 102 9.89 -11.35 -5.23
N GLU A 103 9.67 -12.25 -6.18
CA GLU A 103 8.32 -12.53 -6.71
C GLU A 103 7.40 -13.12 -5.63
N PHE A 104 7.92 -14.01 -4.79
CA PHE A 104 7.16 -14.65 -3.73
C PHE A 104 6.83 -13.66 -2.61
N VAL A 105 7.81 -12.86 -2.19
CA VAL A 105 7.63 -11.82 -1.16
C VAL A 105 6.66 -10.75 -1.66
N SER A 106 6.82 -10.27 -2.90
CA SER A 106 5.89 -9.31 -3.52
C SER A 106 4.47 -9.87 -3.64
N PHE A 107 4.34 -11.15 -3.92
CA PHE A 107 3.04 -11.83 -3.96
C PHE A 107 2.38 -11.89 -2.58
N LEU A 108 3.15 -12.17 -1.52
CA LEU A 108 2.63 -12.30 -0.15
C LEU A 108 2.29 -10.94 0.47
N PHE A 109 3.14 -9.93 0.26
CA PHE A 109 3.05 -8.62 0.93
C PHE A 109 2.50 -7.50 0.05
N GLY A 110 2.43 -7.71 -1.26
CA GLY A 110 1.61 -6.92 -2.18
C GLY A 110 2.15 -5.59 -2.65
N GLY A 111 3.43 -5.45 -3.01
CA GLY A 111 3.91 -4.22 -3.66
C GLY A 111 4.40 -3.14 -2.69
N HIS A 112 4.06 -1.87 -2.90
CA HIS A 112 4.60 -0.74 -2.13
C HIS A 112 3.52 0.25 -1.71
N ALA A 113 3.75 1.00 -0.62
CA ALA A 113 2.85 2.02 -0.12
C ALA A 113 3.60 3.23 0.44
N GLY A 114 2.96 4.39 0.40
CA GLY A 114 3.41 5.62 1.03
C GLY A 114 2.25 6.52 1.44
N ILE A 115 2.50 7.46 2.32
CA ILE A 115 1.50 8.44 2.78
C ILE A 115 1.77 9.81 2.19
N VAL A 116 0.74 10.41 1.65
CA VAL A 116 0.80 11.72 0.97
C VAL A 116 0.87 12.84 1.99
N THR A 117 1.70 13.83 1.71
CA THR A 117 1.86 15.06 2.51
C THR A 117 1.80 16.29 1.59
N GLU A 118 1.77 17.49 2.16
CA GLU A 118 1.81 18.76 1.43
C GLU A 118 0.78 18.86 0.27
N ASN A 119 -0.49 18.58 0.56
CA ASN A 119 -1.59 18.70 -0.41
C ASN A 119 -1.36 17.93 -1.72
N GLY A 120 -0.86 16.71 -1.62
CA GLY A 120 -0.63 15.84 -2.78
C GLY A 120 0.75 15.98 -3.43
N ASN A 121 1.59 16.92 -3.00
CA ASN A 121 2.86 17.19 -3.67
C ASN A 121 4.03 16.33 -3.19
N ARG A 122 3.93 15.78 -1.99
CA ARG A 122 4.99 14.96 -1.41
C ARG A 122 4.43 13.67 -0.83
N ILE A 123 5.30 12.68 -0.69
CA ILE A 123 4.98 11.39 -0.11
C ILE A 123 6.07 10.95 0.85
N VAL A 124 5.67 10.44 2.00
CA VAL A 124 6.57 9.77 2.94
C VAL A 124 6.41 8.28 2.80
N GLU A 125 7.53 7.60 2.62
CA GLU A 125 7.56 6.15 2.42
C GLU A 125 8.78 5.50 3.06
N ALA A 126 8.66 4.25 3.47
CA ALA A 126 9.78 3.46 3.91
C ALA A 126 10.30 2.63 2.72
N MET A 127 11.52 2.92 2.30
CA MET A 127 12.18 2.27 1.15
C MET A 127 13.20 1.25 1.65
N GLY A 128 13.06 0.01 1.21
CA GLY A 128 14.10 -1.00 1.33
C GLY A 128 15.21 -0.77 0.31
N GLY A 129 16.42 -1.18 0.64
CA GLY A 129 17.59 -1.08 -0.23
C GLY A 129 18.66 -2.04 0.26
N SER A 130 19.97 -1.76 -0.03
CA SER A 130 21.04 -2.40 0.72
C SER A 130 20.88 -2.07 2.21
N ALA A 131 21.35 -2.91 3.12
CA ALA A 131 21.17 -2.75 4.57
C ALA A 131 21.64 -1.38 5.13
N SER A 132 22.45 -0.65 4.35
CA SER A 132 22.92 0.71 4.66
C SER A 132 22.06 1.83 4.04
N GLU A 133 21.06 1.52 3.23
CA GLU A 133 20.30 2.48 2.42
C GLU A 133 18.78 2.40 2.64
N GLY A 134 18.31 1.50 3.50
CA GLY A 134 16.88 1.35 3.80
C GLY A 134 16.42 2.30 4.91
N TYR A 135 15.69 3.37 4.53
CA TYR A 135 15.19 4.39 5.45
C TYR A 135 13.78 4.84 5.08
N VAL A 136 13.20 5.64 5.97
CA VAL A 136 12.01 6.44 5.68
C VAL A 136 12.44 7.74 5.00
N TYR A 137 11.83 8.03 3.87
CA TYR A 137 12.14 9.20 3.03
C TYR A 137 10.90 10.06 2.80
N ASN A 138 11.13 11.31 2.39
CA ASN A 138 10.10 12.22 1.91
C ASN A 138 10.48 12.72 0.50
N TYR A 139 9.66 12.35 -0.50
CA TYR A 139 9.89 12.64 -1.91
C TYR A 139 8.77 13.46 -2.53
N SER A 140 9.01 13.99 -3.76
CA SER A 140 7.95 14.49 -4.62
C SER A 140 7.05 13.35 -5.12
N THR A 141 5.75 13.58 -5.19
CA THR A 141 4.79 12.64 -5.80
C THR A 141 4.99 12.48 -7.30
N ASP A 142 5.74 13.35 -7.97
CA ASP A 142 6.09 13.21 -9.39
C ASP A 142 6.73 11.86 -9.72
N LEU A 143 7.45 11.24 -8.77
CA LEU A 143 8.02 9.90 -8.94
C LEU A 143 6.95 8.85 -9.28
N TYR A 144 5.73 9.04 -8.80
CA TYR A 144 4.61 8.12 -9.07
C TYR A 144 3.90 8.38 -10.40
N SER A 145 4.24 9.46 -11.10
CA SER A 145 3.69 9.74 -12.43
C SER A 145 4.04 8.64 -13.43
N GLU A 146 5.21 8.02 -13.28
CA GLU A 146 5.70 6.96 -14.16
C GLU A 146 5.24 5.56 -13.73
N GLU A 147 4.75 5.38 -12.52
CA GLU A 147 4.24 4.09 -12.05
C GLU A 147 3.06 3.61 -12.90
N ARG A 148 3.07 2.33 -13.26
CA ARG A 148 2.05 1.74 -14.12
C ARG A 148 0.67 1.79 -13.49
N THR A 149 0.59 1.50 -12.18
CA THR A 149 -0.65 1.51 -11.42
C THR A 149 -0.42 2.15 -10.07
N VAL A 150 -1.22 3.17 -9.75
CA VAL A 150 -1.29 3.79 -8.42
C VAL A 150 -2.74 3.80 -7.98
N VAL A 151 -3.00 3.33 -6.77
CA VAL A 151 -4.32 3.39 -6.14
C VAL A 151 -4.23 4.32 -4.94
N GLY A 152 -5.05 5.35 -4.91
CA GLY A 152 -5.22 6.23 -3.75
C GLY A 152 -6.25 5.66 -2.80
N MET A 153 -5.87 5.54 -1.54
CA MET A 153 -6.76 5.14 -0.44
C MET A 153 -6.86 6.28 0.55
N ARG A 154 -8.05 6.56 1.05
CA ARG A 154 -8.27 7.52 2.11
C ARG A 154 -8.76 6.81 3.36
N VAL A 155 -8.21 7.20 4.51
CA VAL A 155 -8.74 6.78 5.81
C VAL A 155 -10.01 7.60 6.09
N ASN A 156 -11.04 6.94 6.62
CA ASN A 156 -12.31 7.57 7.01
C ASN A 156 -12.14 8.39 8.30
N ALA A 157 -11.27 9.39 8.21
CA ALA A 157 -10.85 10.33 9.24
C ALA A 157 -11.21 11.75 8.81
N SER A 158 -11.31 12.69 9.75
CA SER A 158 -11.45 14.09 9.39
C SER A 158 -10.19 14.60 8.68
N PHE A 159 -10.29 15.73 7.99
CA PHE A 159 -9.14 16.35 7.33
C PHE A 159 -8.00 16.62 8.33
N GLU A 160 -8.33 17.16 9.51
CA GLU A 160 -7.34 17.46 10.56
C GLU A 160 -6.66 16.19 11.10
N GLU A 161 -7.40 15.07 11.22
CA GLU A 161 -6.81 13.79 11.60
C GLU A 161 -5.88 13.25 10.51
N ARG A 162 -6.21 13.44 9.23
CA ARG A 162 -5.34 13.07 8.10
C ARG A 162 -4.08 13.95 8.04
N GLU A 163 -4.21 15.27 8.26
CA GLU A 163 -3.04 16.15 8.40
C GLU A 163 -2.14 15.69 9.55
N GLN A 164 -2.73 15.32 10.69
CA GLN A 164 -1.94 14.80 11.82
C GLN A 164 -1.20 13.51 11.45
N ALA A 165 -1.84 12.59 10.71
CA ALA A 165 -1.18 11.37 10.25
C ALA A 165 -0.03 11.67 9.27
N ALA A 166 -0.18 12.65 8.41
CA ALA A 166 0.89 13.12 7.52
C ALA A 166 2.08 13.69 8.32
N LEU A 167 1.81 14.54 9.33
CA LEU A 167 2.84 15.05 10.23
C LEU A 167 3.53 13.94 11.04
N ASN A 168 2.76 12.93 11.49
CA ASN A 168 3.31 11.74 12.13
C ASN A 168 4.31 11.03 11.18
N ALA A 169 3.94 10.85 9.91
CA ALA A 169 4.81 10.22 8.90
C ALA A 169 6.09 11.03 8.68
N GLU A 170 6.00 12.34 8.55
CA GLU A 170 7.15 13.25 8.40
C GLU A 170 8.10 13.15 9.60
N SER A 171 7.59 12.97 10.81
CA SER A 171 8.40 12.79 12.01
C SER A 171 9.24 11.51 12.00
N LEU A 172 8.92 10.56 11.13
CA LEU A 172 9.61 9.29 10.96
C LEU A 172 10.72 9.32 9.90
N VAL A 173 10.87 10.42 9.15
CA VAL A 173 11.92 10.55 8.15
C VAL A 173 13.31 10.31 8.77
N GLY A 174 14.12 9.48 8.13
CA GLY A 174 15.42 9.03 8.63
C GLY A 174 15.39 7.81 9.56
N LYS A 175 14.21 7.26 9.89
CA LYS A 175 14.12 5.97 10.60
C LYS A 175 14.51 4.84 9.66
N LEU A 176 14.99 3.73 10.25
CA LEU A 176 15.48 2.56 9.51
C LEU A 176 14.34 1.80 8.82
N TYR A 177 14.67 1.09 7.75
CA TYR A 177 13.76 0.12 7.15
C TYR A 177 13.70 -1.17 7.96
N ASN A 178 12.48 -1.70 8.16
CA ASN A 178 12.25 -2.97 8.86
C ASN A 178 12.20 -4.14 7.87
N TYR A 179 13.32 -4.86 7.71
CA TYR A 179 13.41 -6.03 6.85
C TYR A 179 12.76 -7.30 7.41
N LEU A 180 12.30 -7.28 8.65
CA LEU A 180 11.68 -8.46 9.28
C LEU A 180 10.21 -8.64 8.90
N PHE A 181 9.53 -7.55 8.55
CA PHE A 181 8.12 -7.48 8.10
C PHE A 181 7.05 -7.99 9.08
N ILE A 182 7.43 -8.70 10.15
CA ILE A 182 6.51 -9.39 11.07
C ILE A 182 6.53 -8.86 12.50
N PHE A 183 7.43 -7.92 12.82
CA PHE A 183 7.54 -7.37 14.16
C PHE A 183 7.45 -5.85 14.11
N ASN A 184 6.53 -5.32 14.91
CA ASN A 184 6.38 -3.90 15.11
C ASN A 184 7.57 -3.36 15.93
N THR A 185 8.56 -2.75 15.28
CA THR A 185 9.76 -2.19 15.93
C THR A 185 9.62 -0.69 16.11
N LYS A 186 10.10 -0.16 17.24
CA LYS A 186 9.94 1.29 17.56
C LYS A 186 10.72 2.24 16.66
N ASN A 187 11.76 1.76 15.96
CA ASN A 187 12.69 2.62 15.22
C ASN A 187 12.91 2.18 13.78
N ALA A 188 12.13 1.24 13.30
CA ALA A 188 12.20 0.77 11.91
C ALA A 188 10.79 0.47 11.38
N TYR A 189 10.57 0.78 10.11
CA TYR A 189 9.29 0.71 9.44
C TYR A 189 9.46 0.08 8.06
N TYR A 190 8.50 -0.71 7.61
CA TYR A 190 8.34 -1.03 6.20
C TYR A 190 7.15 -0.24 5.63
N CYS A 191 6.98 -0.22 4.33
CA CYS A 191 6.11 0.73 3.64
C CYS A 191 4.65 0.73 4.16
N THR A 192 4.01 -0.42 4.21
CA THR A 192 2.62 -0.55 4.67
C THR A 192 2.48 -0.41 6.19
N ASP A 193 3.46 -0.87 6.98
CA ASP A 193 3.53 -0.67 8.43
C ASP A 193 3.58 0.82 8.79
N LEU A 194 4.40 1.60 8.07
CA LEU A 194 4.44 3.05 8.24
C LEU A 194 3.06 3.66 8.03
N CYS A 195 2.38 3.34 6.92
CA CYS A 195 1.07 3.87 6.59
C CYS A 195 0.01 3.51 7.66
N SER A 196 0.03 2.29 8.17
CA SER A 196 -0.89 1.86 9.23
C SER A 196 -0.61 2.56 10.56
N ARG A 197 0.66 2.59 10.98
CA ARG A 197 1.01 3.05 12.33
C ARG A 197 0.80 4.53 12.55
N VAL A 198 0.98 5.37 11.51
CA VAL A 198 0.78 6.82 11.64
C VAL A 198 -0.68 7.21 11.92
N TYR A 199 -1.62 6.30 11.58
CA TYR A 199 -3.03 6.40 11.91
C TYR A 199 -3.41 5.66 13.20
N GLY A 200 -2.49 4.89 13.76
CA GLY A 200 -2.75 3.99 14.87
C GLY A 200 -2.43 4.56 16.25
N LYS A 201 -2.57 3.70 17.23
CA LYS A 201 -2.37 3.98 18.66
C LYS A 201 -0.97 4.48 19.01
N ASP A 202 0.05 4.11 18.23
CA ASP A 202 1.44 4.55 18.43
C ASP A 202 1.58 6.08 18.40
N PHE A 203 0.69 6.74 17.67
CA PHE A 203 0.59 8.20 17.54
C PHE A 203 -0.66 8.79 18.20
N GLY A 204 -1.33 8.03 19.06
CA GLY A 204 -2.52 8.50 19.76
C GLY A 204 -3.78 8.59 18.90
N MET A 205 -3.76 7.98 17.72
CA MET A 205 -4.91 7.91 16.82
C MET A 205 -5.72 6.62 17.05
N LYS A 206 -6.92 6.54 16.49
CA LYS A 206 -7.90 5.47 16.78
C LYS A 206 -8.13 4.48 15.64
N TYR A 207 -7.51 4.73 14.47
CA TYR A 207 -7.78 3.93 13.28
C TYR A 207 -6.97 2.64 13.28
N ASP A 208 -7.63 1.56 12.93
CA ASP A 208 -7.03 0.23 12.84
C ASP A 208 -7.03 -0.22 11.37
N ILE A 209 -5.93 0.04 10.69
CA ILE A 209 -5.76 -0.30 9.28
C ILE A 209 -5.13 -1.70 9.12
N ASP A 210 -4.45 -2.21 10.17
CA ASP A 210 -3.96 -3.58 10.21
C ASP A 210 -5.10 -4.53 10.59
N THR A 211 -5.48 -5.43 9.70
CA THR A 211 -6.62 -6.33 9.90
C THR A 211 -6.26 -7.64 10.60
N ASN A 212 -4.99 -7.90 10.91
CA ASN A 212 -4.55 -9.20 11.45
C ASN A 212 -3.50 -9.16 12.57
N ASP A 213 -2.99 -7.98 12.95
CA ASP A 213 -1.98 -7.76 14.02
C ASP A 213 -0.64 -8.52 13.84
N PHE A 214 -0.40 -9.15 12.69
CA PHE A 214 0.80 -9.94 12.45
C PHE A 214 1.81 -9.21 11.57
N HIS A 215 1.36 -8.75 10.42
CA HIS A 215 2.09 -7.84 9.52
C HIS A 215 1.07 -7.06 8.70
N VAL A 216 1.40 -5.84 8.37
CA VAL A 216 0.55 -5.02 7.50
C VAL A 216 0.91 -5.28 6.04
N SER A 217 -0.02 -5.82 5.28
CA SER A 217 0.11 -6.00 3.83
C SER A 217 -0.65 -4.91 3.07
N LEU A 218 -0.43 -4.79 1.75
CA LEU A 218 -1.27 -3.94 0.92
C LEU A 218 -2.76 -4.34 1.01
N GLN A 219 -3.01 -5.65 1.06
CA GLN A 219 -4.36 -6.19 1.14
C GLN A 219 -5.07 -5.80 2.44
N ASP A 220 -4.34 -5.58 3.54
CA ASP A 220 -4.93 -5.09 4.80
C ASP A 220 -5.45 -3.68 4.63
N LEU A 221 -4.70 -2.82 3.93
CA LEU A 221 -5.12 -1.45 3.63
C LEU A 221 -6.42 -1.41 2.79
N PHE A 222 -6.60 -2.35 1.87
CA PHE A 222 -7.85 -2.50 1.10
C PHE A 222 -9.01 -3.05 1.94
N ARG A 223 -8.74 -3.99 2.84
CA ARG A 223 -9.77 -4.70 3.63
C ARG A 223 -10.19 -3.97 4.88
N SER A 224 -9.46 -2.95 5.27
CA SER A 224 -9.81 -2.15 6.44
C SER A 224 -11.17 -1.47 6.21
N LYS A 225 -12.06 -1.58 7.21
CA LYS A 225 -13.32 -0.84 7.25
C LYS A 225 -13.12 0.68 7.35
N ASP A 226 -11.92 1.09 7.72
CA ASP A 226 -11.56 2.48 7.95
C ASP A 226 -10.94 3.13 6.71
N THR A 227 -10.84 2.42 5.58
CA THR A 227 -10.28 2.94 4.32
C THR A 227 -11.24 2.78 3.14
N TYR A 228 -11.07 3.61 2.12
CA TYR A 228 -11.79 3.50 0.84
C TYR A 228 -10.94 4.04 -0.32
N ILE A 229 -11.18 3.56 -1.53
CA ILE A 229 -10.49 4.01 -2.74
C ILE A 229 -10.94 5.44 -3.08
N THR A 230 -9.99 6.35 -3.32
CA THR A 230 -10.26 7.71 -3.78
C THR A 230 -9.97 7.90 -5.27
N PHE A 231 -8.95 7.21 -5.79
CA PHE A 231 -8.66 7.17 -7.21
C PHE A 231 -7.92 5.89 -7.60
N VAL A 232 -7.98 5.57 -8.88
CA VAL A 232 -7.14 4.56 -9.54
C VAL A 232 -6.54 5.20 -10.77
N LYS A 233 -5.21 5.28 -10.82
CA LYS A 233 -4.46 5.69 -12.01
C LYS A 233 -3.76 4.49 -12.60
N TYR A 234 -3.84 4.28 -13.91
CA TYR A 234 -3.00 3.31 -14.60
C TYR A 234 -2.64 3.74 -16.02
N LYS A 235 -1.52 3.20 -16.52
CA LYS A 235 -1.02 3.48 -17.87
C LYS A 235 -1.28 2.31 -18.82
N ILE A 236 -1.74 2.63 -20.03
CA ILE A 236 -1.85 1.72 -21.17
C ILE A 236 -1.04 2.31 -22.32
N GLY A 237 0.15 1.78 -22.57
CA GLY A 237 1.09 2.42 -23.49
C GLY A 237 1.47 3.81 -23.00
N ASN A 238 1.25 4.84 -23.82
CA ASN A 238 1.51 6.23 -23.44
C ASN A 238 0.29 6.93 -22.81
N GLN A 239 -0.87 6.26 -22.78
CA GLN A 239 -2.09 6.84 -22.25
C GLN A 239 -2.16 6.62 -20.73
N THR A 240 -2.59 7.65 -20.01
CA THR A 240 -2.86 7.61 -18.57
C THR A 240 -4.36 7.66 -18.34
N HIS A 241 -4.89 6.71 -17.63
CA HIS A 241 -6.29 6.64 -17.25
C HIS A 241 -6.41 6.88 -15.75
N ILE A 242 -7.22 7.88 -15.35
CA ILE A 242 -7.45 8.28 -13.97
C ILE A 242 -8.93 8.16 -13.68
N TYR A 243 -9.27 7.22 -12.80
CA TYR A 243 -10.60 7.01 -12.24
C TYR A 243 -10.60 7.61 -10.85
N TYR A 244 -11.54 8.49 -10.52
CA TYR A 244 -11.48 9.20 -9.26
C TYR A 244 -12.86 9.54 -8.69
N LEU A 245 -12.92 9.63 -7.35
CA LEU A 245 -14.09 10.11 -6.66
C LEU A 245 -14.29 11.61 -6.86
N LYS A 246 -15.53 12.02 -7.10
CA LYS A 246 -15.96 13.41 -7.17
C LYS A 246 -17.28 13.58 -6.44
N ASN A 247 -17.38 14.60 -5.59
CA ASN A 247 -18.65 14.89 -4.93
C ASN A 247 -19.72 15.26 -5.94
N VAL A 248 -20.93 14.72 -5.74
CA VAL A 248 -22.15 15.22 -6.39
C VAL A 248 -22.46 16.60 -5.85
N ASN A 249 -22.53 17.58 -6.73
CA ASN A 249 -22.95 18.95 -6.42
C ASN A 249 -24.46 19.05 -6.25
#